data_1368590bfc9c96df0f957db9ed43ee91
#
_entry.id   1368590bfc9c96df0f957db9ed43ee91
#
_cell.length_a   1.000
_cell.length_b   1.000
_cell.length_c   1.000
_cell.angle_alpha   90.00
_cell.angle_beta   90.00
_cell.angle_gamma   90.00
#
_symmetry.space_group_name_H-M   'P 1'
#
loop_
_entity.id
_entity.type
_entity.pdbx_description
1 polymer ?
#
loop_
_entity_poly.entity_id
_entity_poly.type
_entity_poly.pdbx_seq_one_letter_code
_entity_poly.pdbx_strand_id
1 'polypeptide(L)'
;MTEEELQQLKEEIAALKGEVERLKDELVRMVSRNLDLSERLEYDVELRRRTEVAREIMEGNIERQRNADLRDDGQLMALIEMKVEKDRPHLKPDFNAVALAEMLGVSQARLAQLFRHQTIHRTPDAYIDNLRTLTALRLLREKPNYTIAVVAEEAGFSNVRTLQRRIQEAIGMSPVDYRLMLTRDL
;
A
#
# COMPACT_ATOMS: atom_id res chain seq x y z
N MET A 1 -15.54 -4.05 48.36
CA MET A 1 -15.34 -5.02 47.29
C MET A 1 -15.09 -6.36 47.96
N THR A 2 -16.04 -7.26 47.82
CA THR A 2 -15.94 -8.60 48.38
C THR A 2 -15.03 -9.50 47.54
N GLU A 3 -14.55 -10.60 48.10
CA GLU A 3 -13.72 -11.56 47.36
C GLU A 3 -14.46 -12.14 46.14
N GLU A 4 -15.77 -12.31 46.24
CA GLU A 4 -16.65 -12.75 45.18
C GLU A 4 -16.74 -11.72 44.03
N GLU A 5 -16.86 -10.43 44.33
CA GLU A 5 -16.87 -9.36 43.32
C GLU A 5 -15.52 -9.28 42.58
N LEU A 6 -14.43 -9.49 43.32
CA LEU A 6 -13.10 -9.50 42.70
C LEU A 6 -12.89 -10.70 41.78
N GLN A 7 -13.43 -11.86 42.13
CA GLN A 7 -13.34 -13.07 41.30
C GLN A 7 -14.19 -12.92 40.04
N GLN A 8 -15.39 -12.39 40.16
CA GLN A 8 -16.28 -12.14 39.03
C GLN A 8 -15.65 -11.13 38.04
N LEU A 9 -15.02 -10.08 38.53
CA LEU A 9 -14.30 -9.11 37.70
C LEU A 9 -13.13 -9.73 36.95
N LYS A 10 -12.39 -10.65 37.59
CA LYS A 10 -11.29 -11.38 36.94
C LYS A 10 -11.81 -12.29 35.80
N GLU A 11 -12.94 -12.94 35.99
CA GLU A 11 -13.57 -13.78 34.97
C GLU A 11 -14.07 -12.95 33.78
N GLU A 12 -14.69 -11.79 34.06
CA GLU A 12 -15.08 -10.86 32.98
C GLU A 12 -13.87 -10.32 32.20
N ILE A 13 -12.79 -9.95 32.89
CA ILE A 13 -11.55 -9.51 32.23
C ILE A 13 -10.97 -10.64 31.38
N ALA A 14 -10.99 -11.87 31.84
CA ALA A 14 -10.52 -13.02 31.08
C ALA A 14 -11.38 -13.27 29.84
N ALA A 15 -12.70 -13.18 29.95
CA ALA A 15 -13.63 -13.32 28.85
C ALA A 15 -13.43 -12.19 27.80
N LEU A 16 -13.33 -10.94 28.24
CA LEU A 16 -13.08 -9.79 27.36
C LEU A 16 -11.71 -9.90 26.65
N LYS A 17 -10.67 -10.37 27.34
CA LYS A 17 -9.38 -10.65 26.70
C LYS A 17 -9.49 -11.71 25.62
N GLY A 18 -10.24 -12.79 25.87
CA GLY A 18 -10.51 -13.83 24.86
C GLY A 18 -11.26 -13.30 23.65
N GLU A 19 -12.25 -12.41 23.88
CA GLU A 19 -12.99 -11.77 22.81
C GLU A 19 -12.14 -10.80 21.98
N VAL A 20 -11.29 -10.02 22.63
CA VAL A 20 -10.32 -9.13 21.95
C VAL A 20 -9.36 -9.92 21.06
N GLU A 21 -8.82 -11.05 21.55
CA GLU A 21 -7.93 -11.89 20.73
C GLU A 21 -8.69 -12.50 19.53
N ARG A 22 -9.91 -12.98 19.72
CA ARG A 22 -10.75 -13.48 18.62
C ARG A 22 -11.04 -12.41 17.57
N LEU A 23 -11.36 -11.17 18.00
CA LEU A 23 -11.61 -10.04 17.08
C LEU A 23 -10.35 -9.62 16.34
N LYS A 24 -9.20 -9.67 16.98
CA LYS A 24 -7.91 -9.44 16.31
C LYS A 24 -7.64 -10.48 15.23
N ASP A 25 -7.85 -11.77 15.52
CA ASP A 25 -7.70 -12.85 14.53
C ASP A 25 -8.65 -12.69 13.34
N GLU A 26 -9.89 -12.28 13.61
CA GLU A 26 -10.89 -12.01 12.56
C GLU A 26 -10.51 -10.80 11.71
N LEU A 27 -10.01 -9.73 12.34
CA LEU A 27 -9.53 -8.54 11.64
C LEU A 27 -8.37 -8.88 10.70
N VAL A 28 -7.43 -9.70 11.14
CA VAL A 28 -6.31 -10.11 10.28
C VAL A 28 -6.75 -10.98 9.12
N ARG A 29 -7.63 -11.95 9.35
CA ARG A 29 -8.21 -12.73 8.25
C ARG A 29 -8.92 -11.84 7.23
N MET A 30 -9.59 -10.78 7.71
CA MET A 30 -10.26 -9.80 6.86
C MET A 30 -9.24 -8.94 6.09
N VAL A 31 -8.19 -8.47 6.75
CA VAL A 31 -7.09 -7.71 6.12
C VAL A 31 -6.38 -8.55 5.07
N SER A 32 -6.06 -9.82 5.37
CA SER A 32 -5.43 -10.73 4.42
C SER A 32 -6.30 -11.00 3.19
N ARG A 33 -7.62 -11.21 3.39
CA ARG A 33 -8.57 -11.36 2.27
C ARG A 33 -8.70 -10.08 1.44
N ASN A 34 -8.73 -8.92 2.09
CA ASN A 34 -8.79 -7.64 1.38
C ASN A 34 -7.50 -7.38 0.59
N LEU A 35 -6.35 -7.79 1.12
CA LEU A 35 -5.08 -7.71 0.40
C LEU A 35 -5.10 -8.58 -0.86
N ASP A 36 -5.55 -9.84 -0.75
CA ASP A 36 -5.68 -10.76 -1.89
C ASP A 36 -6.70 -10.27 -2.93
N LEU A 37 -7.81 -9.69 -2.47
CA LEU A 37 -8.81 -9.09 -3.36
C LEU A 37 -8.29 -7.82 -4.03
N SER A 38 -7.56 -6.98 -3.31
CA SER A 38 -6.91 -5.79 -3.87
C SER A 38 -5.88 -6.17 -4.93
N GLU A 39 -5.03 -7.16 -4.65
CA GLU A 39 -4.04 -7.66 -5.61
C GLU A 39 -4.71 -8.22 -6.89
N ARG A 40 -5.83 -8.94 -6.77
CA ARG A 40 -6.59 -9.45 -7.93
C ARG A 40 -7.27 -8.33 -8.70
N LEU A 41 -7.90 -7.38 -7.99
CA LEU A 41 -8.54 -6.23 -8.64
C LEU A 41 -7.51 -5.33 -9.32
N GLU A 42 -6.36 -5.09 -8.69
CA GLU A 42 -5.26 -4.34 -9.28
C GLU A 42 -4.73 -5.05 -10.54
N TYR A 43 -4.57 -6.38 -10.50
CA TYR A 43 -4.14 -7.17 -11.65
C TYR A 43 -5.15 -7.08 -12.81
N ASP A 44 -6.44 -7.24 -12.55
CA ASP A 44 -7.48 -7.20 -13.58
C ASP A 44 -7.68 -5.79 -14.18
N VAL A 45 -7.66 -4.76 -13.33
CA VAL A 45 -7.72 -3.36 -13.76
C VAL A 45 -6.48 -3.03 -14.59
N GLU A 46 -5.33 -3.49 -14.15
CA GLU A 46 -4.06 -3.23 -14.80
C GLU A 46 -3.94 -3.96 -16.15
N LEU A 47 -4.40 -5.21 -16.24
CA LEU A 47 -4.41 -5.95 -17.50
C LEU A 47 -5.28 -5.24 -18.56
N ARG A 48 -6.42 -4.70 -18.15
CA ARG A 48 -7.30 -3.91 -19.02
C ARG A 48 -6.63 -2.60 -19.46
N ARG A 49 -5.98 -1.89 -18.53
CA ARG A 49 -5.28 -0.63 -18.82
C ARG A 49 -4.05 -0.83 -19.69
N ARG A 50 -3.28 -1.92 -19.49
CA ARG A 50 -2.14 -2.26 -20.34
C ARG A 50 -2.57 -2.50 -21.79
N THR A 51 -3.68 -3.20 -22.00
CA THR A 51 -4.20 -3.42 -23.35
C THR A 51 -4.66 -2.12 -24.01
N GLU A 52 -5.24 -1.21 -23.24
CA GLU A 52 -5.74 0.08 -23.75
C GLU A 52 -4.58 1.05 -24.03
N VAL A 53 -3.62 1.18 -23.10
CA VAL A 53 -2.41 2.00 -23.31
C VAL A 53 -1.52 1.43 -24.42
N ALA A 54 -1.36 0.11 -24.50
CA ALA A 54 -0.63 -0.53 -25.60
C ALA A 54 -1.31 -0.27 -26.96
N ARG A 55 -2.63 -0.26 -27.00
CA ARG A 55 -3.41 0.09 -28.19
C ARG A 55 -3.21 1.56 -28.57
N GLU A 56 -3.27 2.49 -27.62
CA GLU A 56 -3.01 3.92 -27.86
C GLU A 56 -1.57 4.18 -28.30
N ILE A 57 -0.59 3.45 -27.76
CA ILE A 57 0.80 3.50 -28.19
C ILE A 57 0.96 2.97 -29.62
N MET A 58 0.29 1.86 -29.96
CA MET A 58 0.30 1.30 -31.30
C MET A 58 -0.38 2.23 -32.34
N GLU A 59 -1.38 2.98 -31.94
CA GLU A 59 -2.07 3.96 -32.79
C GLU A 59 -1.30 5.29 -32.94
N GLY A 60 -0.12 5.41 -32.35
CA GLY A 60 0.81 6.54 -32.55
C GLY A 60 0.35 7.87 -31.94
N ASN A 61 -0.64 7.87 -31.05
CA ASN A 61 -1.23 9.09 -30.47
C ASN A 61 -0.47 9.63 -29.26
N ILE A 62 0.26 8.80 -28.53
CA ILE A 62 0.93 9.22 -27.28
C ILE A 62 2.21 10.02 -27.56
N GLU A 63 2.91 9.76 -28.67
CA GLU A 63 4.15 10.47 -29.00
C GLU A 63 3.95 11.92 -29.46
N ARG A 64 2.74 12.28 -29.94
CA ARG A 64 2.42 13.65 -30.37
C ARG A 64 2.02 14.59 -29.22
N GLN A 65 1.72 14.06 -28.06
CA GLN A 65 1.29 14.89 -26.89
C GLN A 65 2.39 15.09 -25.87
N ARG A 66 3.56 15.56 -26.32
CA ARG A 66 4.67 15.95 -25.41
C ARG A 66 4.39 17.17 -24.51
N ASN A 67 3.25 17.83 -24.67
CA ASN A 67 2.78 18.84 -23.72
C ASN A 67 1.97 18.15 -22.62
N ALA A 68 2.67 17.75 -21.57
CA ALA A 68 2.11 17.01 -20.43
C ALA A 68 1.00 17.75 -19.67
N ASP A 69 0.96 19.08 -19.74
CA ASP A 69 -0.08 19.91 -19.15
C ASP A 69 -1.41 19.84 -19.91
N LEU A 70 -1.43 19.30 -21.13
CA LEU A 70 -2.64 19.12 -21.95
C LEU A 70 -3.21 17.70 -21.85
N ARG A 71 -2.56 16.77 -21.15
CA ARG A 71 -3.09 15.43 -20.96
C ARG A 71 -4.31 15.46 -20.06
N ASP A 72 -5.35 14.71 -20.47
CA ASP A 72 -6.47 14.42 -19.60
C ASP A 72 -6.04 13.71 -18.31
N ASP A 73 -6.74 13.98 -17.22
CA ASP A 73 -6.44 13.41 -15.90
C ASP A 73 -6.41 11.87 -15.91
N GLY A 74 -7.33 11.25 -16.66
CA GLY A 74 -7.39 9.80 -16.81
C GLY A 74 -6.18 9.21 -17.52
N GLN A 75 -5.72 9.85 -18.58
CA GLN A 75 -4.52 9.44 -19.33
C GLN A 75 -3.26 9.57 -18.46
N LEU A 76 -3.17 10.65 -17.68
CA LEU A 76 -2.04 10.88 -16.80
C LEU A 76 -2.00 9.85 -15.66
N MET A 77 -3.17 9.51 -15.08
CA MET A 77 -3.25 8.44 -14.07
C MET A 77 -2.85 7.07 -14.66
N ALA A 78 -3.36 6.71 -15.82
CA ALA A 78 -2.99 5.47 -16.49
C ALA A 78 -1.47 5.37 -16.76
N LEU A 79 -0.85 6.49 -17.15
CA LEU A 79 0.60 6.56 -17.35
C LEU A 79 1.37 6.38 -16.03
N ILE A 80 0.90 6.97 -14.93
CA ILE A 80 1.49 6.79 -13.59
C ILE A 80 1.50 5.32 -13.22
N GLU A 81 0.33 4.68 -13.29
CA GLU A 81 0.16 3.27 -12.91
C GLU A 81 1.01 2.34 -13.77
N MET A 82 1.01 2.53 -15.08
CA MET A 82 1.85 1.77 -16.00
C MET A 82 3.34 1.88 -15.66
N LYS A 83 3.84 3.10 -15.40
CA LYS A 83 5.25 3.32 -15.06
C LYS A 83 5.59 2.76 -13.68
N VAL A 84 4.72 2.95 -12.71
CA VAL A 84 4.91 2.42 -11.35
C VAL A 84 4.98 0.91 -11.36
N GLU A 85 4.14 0.24 -12.12
CA GLU A 85 4.13 -1.22 -12.21
C GLU A 85 5.35 -1.76 -12.97
N LYS A 86 5.64 -1.18 -14.14
CA LYS A 86 6.74 -1.64 -14.98
C LYS A 86 8.09 -1.42 -14.31
N ASP A 87 8.35 -0.21 -13.83
CA ASP A 87 9.67 0.24 -13.40
C ASP A 87 9.84 0.15 -11.88
N ARG A 88 8.74 0.00 -11.13
CA ARG A 88 8.67 -0.06 -9.66
C ARG A 88 9.54 1.02 -8.98
N PRO A 89 9.45 2.28 -9.40
CA PRO A 89 10.33 3.33 -8.91
C PRO A 89 10.16 3.63 -7.42
N HIS A 90 8.98 3.31 -6.86
CA HIS A 90 8.67 3.45 -5.44
C HIS A 90 9.57 2.60 -4.52
N LEU A 91 10.24 1.56 -5.05
CA LEU A 91 11.19 0.74 -4.29
C LEU A 91 12.53 1.45 -4.07
N LYS A 92 12.80 2.56 -4.75
CA LYS A 92 13.97 3.39 -4.49
C LYS A 92 13.66 4.34 -3.32
N PRO A 93 14.50 4.38 -2.27
CA PRO A 93 14.22 5.19 -1.08
C PRO A 93 14.12 6.70 -1.33
N ASP A 94 14.81 7.20 -2.36
CA ASP A 94 14.85 8.61 -2.80
C ASP A 94 13.69 9.00 -3.71
N PHE A 95 12.90 8.03 -4.19
CA PHE A 95 11.74 8.31 -5.04
C PHE A 95 10.63 9.01 -4.24
N ASN A 96 10.18 10.15 -4.73
CA ASN A 96 9.21 11.03 -4.09
C ASN A 96 8.34 11.74 -5.13
N ALA A 97 7.45 12.66 -4.68
CA ALA A 97 6.58 13.43 -5.57
C ALA A 97 7.33 14.22 -6.65
N VAL A 98 8.53 14.73 -6.33
CA VAL A 98 9.36 15.48 -7.30
C VAL A 98 9.84 14.54 -8.41
N ALA A 99 10.43 13.40 -8.02
CA ALA A 99 10.90 12.39 -8.97
C ALA A 99 9.76 11.81 -9.83
N LEU A 100 8.57 11.65 -9.25
CA LEU A 100 7.38 11.23 -10.00
C LEU A 100 6.97 12.29 -11.03
N ALA A 101 6.95 13.58 -10.67
CA ALA A 101 6.65 14.67 -11.59
C ALA A 101 7.64 14.74 -12.75
N GLU A 102 8.94 14.63 -12.45
CA GLU A 102 10.01 14.58 -13.44
C GLU A 102 9.88 13.38 -14.39
N MET A 103 9.61 12.19 -13.85
CA MET A 103 9.41 10.97 -14.63
C MET A 103 8.26 11.09 -15.64
N LEU A 104 7.23 11.87 -15.29
CA LEU A 104 6.04 12.09 -16.14
C LEU A 104 6.20 13.32 -17.06
N GLY A 105 7.19 14.17 -16.80
CA GLY A 105 7.39 15.44 -17.48
C GLY A 105 6.30 16.47 -17.19
N VAL A 106 5.70 16.44 -15.99
CA VAL A 106 4.66 17.40 -15.55
C VAL A 106 5.17 18.27 -14.41
N SER A 107 4.52 19.43 -14.22
CA SER A 107 4.81 20.26 -13.05
C SER A 107 4.33 19.59 -11.75
N GLN A 108 5.01 19.86 -10.63
CA GLN A 108 4.59 19.39 -9.31
C GLN A 108 3.19 19.88 -8.95
N ALA A 109 2.83 21.10 -9.37
CA ALA A 109 1.50 21.67 -9.16
C ALA A 109 0.42 20.88 -9.90
N ARG A 110 0.68 20.50 -11.16
CA ARG A 110 -0.22 19.65 -11.97
C ARG A 110 -0.40 18.28 -11.35
N LEU A 111 0.71 17.65 -10.92
CA LEU A 111 0.68 16.35 -10.24
C LEU A 111 -0.11 16.43 -8.92
N ALA A 112 0.13 17.43 -8.09
CA ALA A 112 -0.60 17.62 -6.84
C ALA A 112 -2.11 17.86 -7.06
N GLN A 113 -2.48 18.60 -8.10
CA GLN A 113 -3.87 18.81 -8.49
C GLN A 113 -4.53 17.49 -8.92
N LEU A 114 -3.88 16.70 -9.76
CA LEU A 114 -4.35 15.39 -10.19
C LEU A 114 -4.66 14.49 -8.99
N PHE A 115 -3.70 14.31 -8.07
CA PHE A 115 -3.88 13.46 -6.90
C PHE A 115 -4.98 13.95 -5.96
N ARG A 116 -5.15 15.25 -5.79
CA ARG A 116 -6.19 15.83 -4.95
C ARG A 116 -7.60 15.50 -5.45
N HIS A 117 -7.79 15.45 -6.76
CA HIS A 117 -9.11 15.28 -7.38
C HIS A 117 -9.40 13.83 -7.82
N GLN A 118 -8.39 13.06 -8.18
CA GLN A 118 -8.56 11.77 -8.82
C GLN A 118 -8.24 10.57 -7.91
N THR A 119 -7.63 10.81 -6.73
CA THR A 119 -7.21 9.70 -5.86
C THR A 119 -7.67 9.86 -4.41
N ILE A 120 -7.85 8.71 -3.73
CA ILE A 120 -8.12 8.67 -2.29
C ILE A 120 -6.92 9.14 -1.46
N HIS A 121 -5.71 9.03 -2.01
CA HIS A 121 -4.47 9.39 -1.32
C HIS A 121 -4.24 10.89 -1.22
N ARG A 122 -4.90 11.69 -2.07
CA ARG A 122 -4.86 13.15 -2.13
C ARG A 122 -3.50 13.79 -2.39
N THR A 123 -2.40 13.08 -2.18
CA THR A 123 -1.03 13.55 -2.48
C THR A 123 -0.20 12.45 -3.14
N PRO A 124 0.75 12.81 -4.03
CA PRO A 124 1.66 11.84 -4.64
C PRO A 124 2.50 11.07 -3.62
N ASP A 125 2.99 11.74 -2.56
CA ASP A 125 3.80 11.08 -1.53
C ASP A 125 3.00 10.07 -0.72
N ALA A 126 1.72 10.37 -0.41
CA ALA A 126 0.85 9.41 0.27
C ALA A 126 0.57 8.17 -0.61
N TYR A 127 0.47 8.34 -1.91
CA TYR A 127 0.35 7.24 -2.86
C TYR A 127 1.62 6.39 -2.90
N ILE A 128 2.80 7.00 -2.99
CA ILE A 128 4.09 6.32 -2.96
C ILE A 128 4.27 5.53 -1.65
N ASP A 129 3.94 6.15 -0.52
CA ASP A 129 3.98 5.51 0.78
C ASP A 129 3.03 4.31 0.87
N ASN A 130 1.84 4.40 0.27
CA ASN A 130 0.90 3.28 0.20
C ASN A 130 1.47 2.11 -0.62
N LEU A 131 2.04 2.37 -1.79
CA LEU A 131 2.70 1.34 -2.61
C LEU A 131 3.82 0.62 -1.86
N ARG A 132 4.66 1.38 -1.14
CA ARG A 132 5.71 0.82 -0.27
C ARG A 132 5.12 -0.03 0.84
N THR A 133 4.04 0.43 1.46
CA THR A 133 3.38 -0.30 2.55
C THR A 133 2.79 -1.62 2.06
N LEU A 134 2.11 -1.63 0.92
CA LEU A 134 1.60 -2.85 0.29
C LEU A 134 2.72 -3.83 -0.06
N THR A 135 3.83 -3.31 -0.61
CA THR A 135 5.00 -4.13 -0.90
C THR A 135 5.59 -4.74 0.39
N ALA A 136 5.68 -3.96 1.46
CA ALA A 136 6.19 -4.44 2.75
C ALA A 136 5.28 -5.53 3.35
N LEU A 137 3.96 -5.35 3.32
CA LEU A 137 3.01 -6.36 3.80
C LEU A 137 3.11 -7.66 3.01
N ARG A 138 3.27 -7.58 1.68
CA ARG A 138 3.52 -8.73 0.83
C ARG A 138 4.83 -9.43 1.19
N LEU A 139 5.93 -8.70 1.35
CA LEU A 139 7.22 -9.26 1.75
C LEU A 139 7.17 -9.94 3.12
N LEU A 140 6.45 -9.38 4.09
CA LEU A 140 6.25 -9.98 5.41
C LEU A 140 5.54 -11.35 5.32
N ARG A 141 4.61 -11.49 4.37
CA ARG A 141 3.89 -12.75 4.11
C ARG A 141 4.72 -13.76 3.34
N GLU A 142 5.35 -13.33 2.23
CA GLU A 142 6.03 -14.23 1.29
C GLU A 142 7.46 -14.59 1.70
N LYS A 143 8.09 -13.75 2.55
CA LYS A 143 9.49 -13.88 2.96
C LYS A 143 9.61 -13.92 4.49
N PRO A 144 9.16 -14.99 5.15
CA PRO A 144 9.15 -15.07 6.62
C PRO A 144 10.53 -14.91 7.25
N ASN A 145 11.58 -15.28 6.52
CA ASN A 145 12.98 -15.20 6.99
C ASN A 145 13.62 -13.81 6.86
N TYR A 146 12.96 -12.86 6.18
CA TYR A 146 13.50 -11.50 6.09
C TYR A 146 13.38 -10.79 7.44
N THR A 147 14.44 -10.09 7.84
CA THR A 147 14.35 -9.18 8.99
C THR A 147 13.47 -7.97 8.64
N ILE A 148 12.95 -7.29 9.65
CA ILE A 148 12.17 -6.07 9.43
C ILE A 148 13.00 -4.99 8.72
N ALA A 149 14.32 -4.97 8.96
CA ALA A 149 15.24 -4.07 8.27
C ALA A 149 15.33 -4.37 6.75
N VAL A 150 15.48 -5.63 6.39
CA VAL A 150 15.48 -6.08 4.99
C VAL A 150 14.13 -5.78 4.31
N VAL A 151 13.02 -6.01 5.01
CA VAL A 151 11.69 -5.66 4.48
C VAL A 151 11.57 -4.16 4.23
N ALA A 152 12.10 -3.32 5.13
CA ALA A 152 12.08 -1.87 4.94
C ALA A 152 12.86 -1.44 3.69
N GLU A 153 14.07 -1.97 3.53
CA GLU A 153 14.94 -1.69 2.39
C GLU A 153 14.30 -2.14 1.07
N GLU A 154 13.86 -3.39 0.99
CA GLU A 154 13.25 -3.98 -0.21
C GLU A 154 11.92 -3.32 -0.60
N ALA A 155 11.19 -2.79 0.38
CA ALA A 155 9.96 -2.04 0.14
C ALA A 155 10.19 -0.55 -0.19
N GLY A 156 11.45 -0.09 -0.22
CA GLY A 156 11.82 1.29 -0.57
C GLY A 156 11.67 2.30 0.58
N PHE A 157 11.59 1.85 1.83
CA PHE A 157 11.61 2.76 2.97
C PHE A 157 13.05 3.16 3.33
N SER A 158 13.27 4.43 3.61
CA SER A 158 14.58 4.95 4.03
C SER A 158 15.02 4.47 5.42
N ASN A 159 14.08 4.01 6.25
CA ASN A 159 14.36 3.46 7.59
C ASN A 159 13.21 2.62 8.13
N VAL A 160 13.55 1.74 9.08
CA VAL A 160 12.60 0.82 9.75
C VAL A 160 11.51 1.55 10.52
N ARG A 161 11.81 2.69 11.12
CA ARG A 161 10.82 3.44 11.91
C ARG A 161 9.67 3.95 11.04
N THR A 162 9.98 4.41 9.83
CA THR A 162 8.96 4.84 8.87
C THR A 162 8.10 3.67 8.43
N LEU A 163 8.70 2.53 8.09
CA LEU A 163 7.97 1.29 7.79
C LEU A 163 7.01 0.93 8.93
N GLN A 164 7.51 0.84 10.16
CA GLN A 164 6.70 0.45 11.33
C GLN A 164 5.50 1.36 11.51
N ARG A 165 5.72 2.68 11.42
CA ARG A 165 4.65 3.68 11.52
C ARG A 165 3.62 3.50 10.41
N ARG A 166 4.04 3.33 9.15
CA ARG A 166 3.12 3.17 8.03
C ARG A 166 2.30 1.88 8.10
N ILE A 167 2.90 0.76 8.50
CA ILE A 167 2.18 -0.49 8.72
C ILE A 167 1.18 -0.34 9.87
N GLN A 168 1.59 0.28 11.00
CA GLN A 168 0.69 0.54 12.11
C GLN A 168 -0.50 1.43 11.72
N GLU A 169 -0.27 2.46 10.90
CA GLU A 169 -1.33 3.33 10.35
C GLU A 169 -2.28 2.55 9.41
N ALA A 170 -1.74 1.63 8.61
CA ALA A 170 -2.51 0.89 7.60
C ALA A 170 -3.36 -0.26 8.16
N ILE A 171 -2.81 -1.03 9.12
CA ILE A 171 -3.44 -2.27 9.60
C ILE A 171 -3.61 -2.33 11.13
N GLY A 172 -3.26 -1.27 11.86
CA GLY A 172 -3.46 -1.19 13.31
C GLY A 172 -2.51 -2.03 14.16
N MET A 173 -1.48 -2.67 13.57
CA MET A 173 -0.55 -3.54 14.28
C MET A 173 0.89 -3.38 13.81
N SER A 174 1.86 -3.86 14.61
CA SER A 174 3.27 -3.81 14.21
C SER A 174 3.58 -4.84 13.11
N PRO A 175 4.67 -4.64 12.33
CA PRO A 175 5.13 -5.63 11.35
C PRO A 175 5.44 -7.00 11.97
N VAL A 176 5.91 -7.02 13.22
CA VAL A 176 6.22 -8.25 13.95
C VAL A 176 4.95 -9.00 14.31
N ASP A 177 3.96 -8.29 14.86
CA ASP A 177 2.67 -8.88 15.23
C ASP A 177 1.94 -9.42 13.98
N TYR A 178 1.96 -8.65 12.88
CA TYR A 178 1.41 -9.10 11.61
C TYR A 178 2.05 -10.41 11.15
N ARG A 179 3.37 -10.52 11.19
CA ARG A 179 4.08 -11.77 10.83
C ARG A 179 3.72 -12.93 11.75
N LEU A 180 3.66 -12.70 13.07
CA LEU A 180 3.30 -13.73 14.03
C LEU A 180 1.90 -14.29 13.80
N MET A 181 0.97 -13.44 13.38
CA MET A 181 -0.38 -13.88 13.05
C MET A 181 -0.42 -14.75 11.79
N LEU A 182 0.32 -14.38 10.74
CA LEU A 182 0.40 -15.19 9.53
C LEU A 182 0.99 -16.58 9.77
N THR A 183 1.82 -16.76 10.80
CA THR A 183 2.42 -18.06 11.16
C THR A 183 1.54 -18.91 12.10
N ARG A 184 0.51 -18.33 12.73
CA ARG A 184 -0.44 -19.08 13.57
C ARG A 184 -1.54 -19.77 12.77
N ASP A 185 -1.77 -19.33 11.54
CA ASP A 185 -2.81 -19.86 10.64
C ASP A 185 -2.29 -20.95 9.69
N LEU A 186 -1.01 -21.39 9.85
CA LEU A 186 -0.36 -22.49 9.15
C LEU A 186 -0.19 -23.69 10.07
#